data_7fbf669fec5fbd69f8aa68d6ab64913b
#
_entry.id   7fbf669fec5fbd69f8aa68d6ab64913b
#
_cell.length_a   1.000
_cell.length_b   1.000
_cell.length_c   1.000
_cell.angle_alpha   90.00
_cell.angle_beta   90.00
_cell.angle_gamma   90.00
#
_symmetry.space_group_name_H-M   'P 1'
#
loop_
_entity.id
_entity.type
_entity.pdbx_description
1 polymer ?
#
loop_
_entity_poly.entity_id
_entity_poly.type
_entity_poly.pdbx_seq_one_letter_code
_entity_poly.pdbx_strand_id
1 'polypeptide(L)'
;MFDLLIKNANLPGDRKNFDIAIQNKKIVALDRNIDGDTSHTIDASDQLVSPSHVDSHFHLDATLTLGQPRFNESGTLLEGIQLWDELKPHLTLELIKKRARKLCHWAIANGCLAIRSHVDISDDRLLAVEALLELKKEMQDWIDIQLVAFPQNGYLRYKNSIQNLDRALEKGVDVVGGIPHFERTMSEGAQSIRMLCEIAEKRGLLVDMHCDESDDPMSRHVETLAFETQRLGLLGRVTGSHLTSMHSMDNYYVSKLMPLMRDADLQVVANPLINITLQGRHDQYPKRRGMTRVKELLRNNINVAFGHDCVMDPWYSLGKHDMLEVAHMGLHVGQMTGIHEMNQMFQAITTNGAKVMQLDNYGLEVGSDANLVVHQAKNPIDAIRLSNARLFVIRNGQIIAKANPNQSELLFDTKKETNVIDWTL
;
A
#
# COMPACT_ATOMS: atom_id res chain seq x y z
N MET A 1 15.73 19.40 26.05
CA MET A 1 16.58 19.24 24.84
C MET A 1 15.86 18.28 23.92
N PHE A 2 15.59 18.68 22.67
CA PHE A 2 14.92 17.83 21.68
C PHE A 2 15.94 16.88 21.02
N ASP A 3 15.48 15.71 20.57
CA ASP A 3 16.31 14.77 19.82
C ASP A 3 16.50 15.27 18.38
N LEU A 4 15.43 15.85 17.80
CA LEU A 4 15.42 16.41 16.45
C LEU A 4 14.45 17.60 16.40
N LEU A 5 14.85 18.67 15.71
CA LEU A 5 14.01 19.82 15.42
C LEU A 5 13.95 20.05 13.90
N ILE A 6 12.76 19.94 13.31
CA ILE A 6 12.54 20.28 11.90
C ILE A 6 11.96 21.68 11.87
N LYS A 7 12.61 22.60 11.16
CA LYS A 7 12.25 24.02 11.08
C LYS A 7 11.61 24.36 9.75
N ASN A 8 10.68 25.32 9.79
CA ASN A 8 10.10 25.98 8.63
C ASN A 8 9.36 25.05 7.63
N ALA A 9 8.86 23.91 8.09
CA ALA A 9 8.21 22.91 7.26
C ALA A 9 6.86 23.35 6.70
N ASN A 10 6.56 22.99 5.46
CA ASN A 10 5.19 22.95 4.95
C ASN A 10 4.56 21.60 5.31
N LEU A 11 3.29 21.59 5.69
CA LEU A 11 2.57 20.39 6.08
C LEU A 11 1.34 20.20 5.18
N PRO A 12 0.80 18.97 5.07
CA PRO A 12 -0.47 18.75 4.39
C PRO A 12 -1.59 19.67 4.93
N GLY A 13 -2.53 20.09 4.04
CA GLY A 13 -3.62 20.99 4.40
C GLY A 13 -3.21 22.48 4.43
N ASP A 14 -2.28 22.88 3.56
CA ASP A 14 -1.83 24.27 3.36
C ASP A 14 -1.23 24.95 4.60
N ARG A 15 -0.76 24.16 5.56
CA ARG A 15 -0.07 24.64 6.76
C ARG A 15 1.40 24.95 6.43
N LYS A 16 1.81 26.22 6.53
CA LYS A 16 3.16 26.67 6.15
C LYS A 16 3.96 27.18 7.34
N ASN A 17 5.29 27.00 7.26
CA ASN A 17 6.28 27.48 8.22
C ASN A 17 6.03 26.97 9.65
N PHE A 18 5.83 25.65 9.77
CA PHE A 18 5.73 24.98 11.06
C PHE A 18 7.06 24.37 11.46
N ASP A 19 7.34 24.41 12.74
CA ASP A 19 8.42 23.67 13.37
C ASP A 19 7.86 22.39 14.00
N ILE A 20 8.62 21.31 13.94
CA ILE A 20 8.27 20.01 14.52
C ILE A 20 9.37 19.63 15.51
N ALA A 21 9.07 19.64 16.80
CA ALA A 21 10.00 19.18 17.82
C ALA A 21 9.74 17.72 18.17
N ILE A 22 10.80 16.94 18.18
CA ILE A 22 10.77 15.49 18.40
C ILE A 22 11.61 15.17 19.63
N GLN A 23 11.03 14.38 20.53
CA GLN A 23 11.71 13.88 21.74
C GLN A 23 11.15 12.50 22.09
N ASN A 24 12.01 11.58 22.49
CA ASN A 24 11.62 10.23 22.89
C ASN A 24 10.74 9.52 21.84
N LYS A 25 11.15 9.59 20.57
CA LYS A 25 10.48 8.97 19.40
C LYS A 25 9.13 9.61 19.02
N LYS A 26 8.66 10.63 19.73
CA LYS A 26 7.34 11.26 19.54
C LYS A 26 7.48 12.70 19.08
N ILE A 27 6.47 13.18 18.37
CA ILE A 27 6.26 14.61 18.15
C ILE A 27 5.77 15.21 19.47
N VAL A 28 6.55 16.10 20.06
CA VAL A 28 6.23 16.72 21.36
C VAL A 28 5.72 18.16 21.22
N ALA A 29 6.02 18.82 20.09
CA ALA A 29 5.45 20.12 19.77
C ALA A 29 5.35 20.29 18.24
N LEU A 30 4.31 20.99 17.81
CA LEU A 30 4.03 21.34 16.41
C LEU A 30 3.46 22.76 16.39
N ASP A 31 4.29 23.74 16.12
CA ASP A 31 3.91 25.15 16.15
C ASP A 31 4.88 25.97 15.28
N ARG A 32 4.68 27.28 15.22
CA ARG A 32 5.63 28.21 14.58
C ARG A 32 6.63 28.71 15.62
N ASN A 33 7.90 28.82 15.20
CA ASN A 33 9.00 29.38 16.04
C ASN A 33 9.19 28.62 17.36
N ILE A 34 9.37 27.30 17.28
CA ILE A 34 9.73 26.51 18.46
C ILE A 34 11.20 26.79 18.82
N ASP A 35 11.41 27.30 20.03
CA ASP A 35 12.74 27.51 20.61
C ASP A 35 13.10 26.37 21.56
N GLY A 36 14.35 25.99 21.57
CA GLY A 36 14.88 24.97 22.48
C GLY A 36 16.18 24.33 21.98
N ASP A 37 16.93 23.79 22.91
CA ASP A 37 18.15 23.06 22.60
C ASP A 37 17.79 21.75 21.87
N THR A 38 18.55 21.43 20.83
CA THR A 38 18.37 20.20 20.03
C THR A 38 19.73 19.59 19.68
N SER A 39 19.78 18.27 19.57
CA SER A 39 20.97 17.58 19.08
C SER A 39 21.14 17.67 17.54
N HIS A 40 20.01 17.75 16.81
CA HIS A 40 19.98 17.84 15.35
C HIS A 40 18.88 18.78 14.87
N THR A 41 19.19 19.57 13.83
CA THR A 41 18.23 20.43 13.16
C THR A 41 18.17 20.10 11.66
N ILE A 42 16.95 20.04 11.12
CA ILE A 42 16.67 20.01 9.68
C ILE A 42 15.97 21.32 9.33
N ASP A 43 16.55 22.10 8.41
CA ASP A 43 15.82 23.19 7.79
C ASP A 43 15.02 22.63 6.60
N ALA A 44 13.70 22.69 6.72
CA ALA A 44 12.73 22.24 5.74
C ALA A 44 12.02 23.42 5.06
N SER A 45 12.69 24.56 4.96
CA SER A 45 12.14 25.75 4.25
C SER A 45 11.70 25.38 2.84
N ASP A 46 10.46 25.76 2.50
CA ASP A 46 9.82 25.43 1.22
C ASP A 46 9.66 23.94 0.91
N GLN A 47 9.77 23.06 1.92
CA GLN A 47 9.67 21.62 1.77
C GLN A 47 8.47 21.05 2.52
N LEU A 48 7.80 20.10 1.88
CA LEU A 48 6.74 19.33 2.53
C LEU A 48 7.33 18.35 3.52
N VAL A 49 6.84 18.38 4.75
CA VAL A 49 7.01 17.30 5.72
C VAL A 49 5.68 16.59 5.89
N SER A 50 5.66 15.29 5.69
CA SER A 50 4.48 14.45 5.82
C SER A 50 4.73 13.29 6.77
N PRO A 51 3.66 12.61 7.24
CA PRO A 51 3.82 11.26 7.78
C PRO A 51 4.46 10.36 6.73
N SER A 52 5.11 9.28 7.15
CA SER A 52 5.69 8.29 6.23
C SER A 52 4.63 7.69 5.30
N HIS A 53 5.05 7.26 4.12
CA HIS A 53 4.15 6.53 3.22
C HIS A 53 3.81 5.15 3.80
N VAL A 54 2.63 4.66 3.41
CA VAL A 54 2.11 3.35 3.79
C VAL A 54 1.73 2.60 2.52
N ASP A 55 2.25 1.39 2.36
CA ASP A 55 1.83 0.44 1.33
C ASP A 55 0.86 -0.56 1.94
N SER A 56 -0.42 -0.44 1.57
CA SER A 56 -1.49 -1.23 2.17
C SER A 56 -1.68 -2.61 1.53
N HIS A 57 -0.94 -2.91 0.44
CA HIS A 57 -1.04 -4.18 -0.27
C HIS A 57 0.20 -4.46 -1.10
N PHE A 58 0.94 -5.48 -0.73
CA PHE A 58 2.18 -5.89 -1.40
C PHE A 58 2.41 -7.42 -1.31
N HIS A 59 3.38 -7.94 -2.09
CA HIS A 59 3.83 -9.34 -2.08
C HIS A 59 5.35 -9.44 -1.89
N LEU A 60 5.82 -9.37 -0.63
CA LEU A 60 7.26 -9.47 -0.30
C LEU A 60 7.86 -10.85 -0.63
N ASP A 61 7.06 -11.90 -0.63
CA ASP A 61 7.50 -13.26 -0.96
C ASP A 61 7.86 -13.41 -2.44
N ALA A 62 7.09 -12.78 -3.34
CA ALA A 62 7.26 -12.87 -4.79
C ALA A 62 8.18 -11.80 -5.38
N THR A 63 8.38 -10.68 -4.68
CA THR A 63 9.13 -9.53 -5.21
C THR A 63 10.53 -9.87 -5.72
N LEU A 64 10.97 -9.15 -6.76
CA LEU A 64 12.29 -9.26 -7.38
C LEU A 64 12.60 -10.68 -7.94
N THR A 65 11.58 -11.38 -8.44
CA THR A 65 11.70 -12.67 -9.14
C THR A 65 11.47 -12.56 -10.65
N LEU A 66 11.45 -11.36 -11.20
CA LEU A 66 11.24 -11.13 -12.62
C LEU A 66 12.15 -12.02 -13.48
N GLY A 67 11.55 -12.69 -14.47
CA GLY A 67 12.23 -13.61 -15.38
C GLY A 67 12.55 -14.99 -14.79
N GLN A 68 12.04 -15.31 -13.60
CA GLN A 68 12.21 -16.61 -12.94
C GLN A 68 10.86 -17.32 -12.79
N PRO A 69 10.74 -18.59 -13.27
CA PRO A 69 11.70 -19.33 -14.10
C PRO A 69 11.75 -18.80 -15.55
N ARG A 70 10.79 -18.00 -15.95
CA ARG A 70 10.65 -17.36 -17.27
C ARG A 70 9.86 -16.07 -17.16
N PHE A 71 9.73 -15.30 -18.23
CA PHE A 71 8.88 -14.10 -18.27
C PHE A 71 7.40 -14.44 -18.45
N ASN A 72 6.52 -13.57 -17.97
CA ASN A 72 5.10 -13.58 -18.25
C ASN A 72 4.88 -12.92 -19.64
N GLU A 73 4.70 -13.73 -20.66
CA GLU A 73 4.59 -13.27 -22.05
C GLU A 73 3.17 -12.78 -22.40
N SER A 74 2.14 -13.40 -21.82
CA SER A 74 0.76 -12.97 -22.04
C SER A 74 0.38 -11.70 -21.26
N GLY A 75 1.10 -11.38 -20.19
CA GLY A 75 0.78 -10.33 -19.25
C GLY A 75 -0.53 -10.55 -18.50
N THR A 76 -0.99 -11.81 -18.39
CA THR A 76 -2.23 -12.15 -17.68
C THR A 76 -1.96 -12.51 -16.22
N LEU A 77 -2.97 -12.30 -15.36
CA LEU A 77 -2.97 -12.77 -13.98
C LEU A 77 -2.72 -14.27 -13.87
N LEU A 78 -3.39 -15.06 -14.72
CA LEU A 78 -3.33 -16.52 -14.67
C LEU A 78 -1.94 -17.06 -15.02
N GLU A 79 -1.25 -16.46 -16.02
CA GLU A 79 0.13 -16.84 -16.32
C GLU A 79 1.07 -16.47 -15.17
N GLY A 80 0.86 -15.34 -14.52
CA GLY A 80 1.60 -14.96 -13.32
C GLY A 80 1.46 -15.99 -12.20
N ILE A 81 0.24 -16.46 -11.92
CA ILE A 81 -0.02 -17.54 -10.94
C ILE A 81 0.69 -18.84 -11.34
N GLN A 82 0.62 -19.21 -12.61
CA GLN A 82 1.32 -20.39 -13.11
C GLN A 82 2.84 -20.29 -12.93
N LEU A 83 3.44 -19.15 -13.27
CA LEU A 83 4.87 -18.89 -13.09
C LEU A 83 5.28 -18.97 -11.61
N TRP A 84 4.44 -18.44 -10.72
CA TRP A 84 4.68 -18.53 -9.28
C TRP A 84 4.65 -19.98 -8.80
N ASP A 85 3.70 -20.79 -9.29
CA ASP A 85 3.63 -22.23 -8.99
C ASP A 85 4.85 -22.99 -9.54
N GLU A 86 5.34 -22.64 -10.72
CA GLU A 86 6.57 -23.19 -11.28
C GLU A 86 7.81 -22.81 -10.45
N LEU A 87 7.85 -21.62 -9.87
CA LEU A 87 8.98 -21.13 -9.08
C LEU A 87 9.00 -21.67 -7.65
N LYS A 88 7.84 -21.82 -7.00
CA LYS A 88 7.71 -22.23 -5.59
C LYS A 88 8.61 -23.41 -5.17
N PRO A 89 8.72 -24.52 -5.92
CA PRO A 89 9.58 -25.65 -5.55
C PRO A 89 11.06 -25.30 -5.38
N HIS A 90 11.52 -24.23 -6.05
CA HIS A 90 12.92 -23.79 -6.07
C HIS A 90 13.24 -22.71 -5.04
N LEU A 91 12.23 -22.24 -4.30
CA LEU A 91 12.41 -21.22 -3.27
C LEU A 91 13.08 -21.81 -2.02
N THR A 92 13.94 -20.98 -1.43
CA THR A 92 14.54 -21.21 -0.11
C THR A 92 14.26 -20.01 0.80
N LEU A 93 14.24 -20.24 2.09
CA LEU A 93 14.06 -19.21 3.11
C LEU A 93 15.03 -18.03 2.87
N GLU A 94 16.30 -18.31 2.67
CA GLU A 94 17.33 -17.28 2.47
C GLU A 94 17.14 -16.46 1.19
N LEU A 95 16.70 -17.07 0.09
CA LEU A 95 16.43 -16.34 -1.16
C LEU A 95 15.24 -15.39 -0.98
N ILE A 96 14.18 -15.83 -0.32
CA ILE A 96 13.00 -15.00 -0.02
C ILE A 96 13.42 -13.83 0.86
N LYS A 97 14.08 -14.08 1.99
CA LYS A 97 14.56 -13.03 2.91
C LYS A 97 15.46 -12.02 2.22
N LYS A 98 16.41 -12.48 1.40
CA LYS A 98 17.33 -11.60 0.67
C LYS A 98 16.60 -10.63 -0.26
N ARG A 99 15.63 -11.12 -1.05
CA ARG A 99 14.86 -10.28 -1.97
C ARG A 99 13.96 -9.30 -1.20
N ALA A 100 13.20 -9.82 -0.25
CA ALA A 100 12.28 -9.02 0.57
C ALA A 100 13.03 -7.93 1.36
N ARG A 101 14.19 -8.23 1.96
CA ARG A 101 15.03 -7.23 2.63
C ARG A 101 15.51 -6.15 1.67
N LYS A 102 15.96 -6.54 0.47
CA LYS A 102 16.37 -5.57 -0.56
C LYS A 102 15.21 -4.63 -0.92
N LEU A 103 14.01 -5.16 -1.07
CA LEU A 103 12.83 -4.33 -1.36
C LEU A 103 12.49 -3.43 -0.18
N CYS A 104 12.53 -3.90 1.06
CA CYS A 104 12.33 -3.04 2.24
C CYS A 104 13.31 -1.86 2.26
N HIS A 105 14.56 -2.06 1.86
CA HIS A 105 15.52 -0.95 1.73
C HIS A 105 15.08 0.06 0.65
N TRP A 106 14.52 -0.40 -0.47
CA TRP A 106 13.97 0.52 -1.49
C TRP A 106 12.75 1.28 -0.96
N ALA A 107 11.86 0.58 -0.26
CA ALA A 107 10.69 1.18 0.39
C ALA A 107 11.09 2.30 1.35
N ILE A 108 12.02 2.02 2.27
CA ILE A 108 12.55 2.99 3.23
C ILE A 108 13.16 4.20 2.51
N ALA A 109 14.00 3.98 1.51
CA ALA A 109 14.61 5.06 0.73
C ALA A 109 13.56 5.93 0.02
N ASN A 110 12.41 5.37 -0.35
CA ASN A 110 11.26 6.06 -0.93
C ASN A 110 10.25 6.56 0.11
N GLY A 111 10.59 6.53 1.41
CA GLY A 111 9.76 7.09 2.48
C GLY A 111 8.59 6.22 2.93
N CYS A 112 8.52 4.96 2.48
CA CYS A 112 7.50 3.99 2.93
C CYS A 112 8.02 3.24 4.17
N LEU A 113 7.35 3.41 5.31
CA LEU A 113 7.73 2.83 6.60
C LEU A 113 6.71 1.85 7.17
N ALA A 114 5.67 1.51 6.39
CA ALA A 114 4.74 0.45 6.74
C ALA A 114 4.29 -0.28 5.47
N ILE A 115 4.35 -1.60 5.49
CA ILE A 115 3.94 -2.49 4.38
C ILE A 115 3.04 -3.58 4.91
N ARG A 116 1.84 -3.74 4.31
CA ARG A 116 1.03 -4.95 4.47
C ARG A 116 1.37 -5.90 3.33
N SER A 117 1.94 -7.05 3.65
CA SER A 117 2.36 -8.04 2.67
C SER A 117 1.51 -9.30 2.73
N HIS A 118 0.92 -9.66 1.61
CA HIS A 118 0.28 -10.96 1.42
C HIS A 118 1.36 -12.02 1.23
N VAL A 119 1.32 -13.09 2.01
CA VAL A 119 2.27 -14.19 1.93
C VAL A 119 1.55 -15.48 1.55
N ASP A 120 1.98 -16.10 0.44
CA ASP A 120 1.36 -17.31 -0.09
C ASP A 120 1.50 -18.49 0.88
N ILE A 121 0.35 -19.03 1.29
CA ILE A 121 0.24 -20.24 2.13
C ILE A 121 -0.08 -21.51 1.34
N SER A 122 -0.09 -21.43 -0.01
CA SER A 122 -0.32 -22.62 -0.87
C SER A 122 0.92 -23.51 -1.02
N ASP A 123 2.04 -23.14 -0.40
CA ASP A 123 3.19 -24.02 -0.21
C ASP A 123 3.10 -24.71 1.16
N ASP A 124 2.93 -26.04 1.18
CA ASP A 124 2.77 -26.80 2.42
C ASP A 124 3.99 -26.72 3.36
N ARG A 125 5.15 -26.30 2.85
CA ARG A 125 6.36 -26.03 3.65
C ARG A 125 6.24 -24.75 4.46
N LEU A 126 5.39 -23.80 4.04
CA LEU A 126 5.23 -22.45 4.58
C LEU A 126 6.56 -21.67 4.64
N LEU A 127 7.48 -21.91 3.68
CA LEU A 127 8.79 -21.25 3.66
C LEU A 127 8.71 -19.73 3.59
N ALA A 128 7.78 -19.19 2.79
CA ALA A 128 7.58 -17.75 2.68
C ALA A 128 7.08 -17.14 4.00
N VAL A 129 6.17 -17.84 4.69
CA VAL A 129 5.68 -17.43 6.01
C VAL A 129 6.83 -17.34 7.02
N GLU A 130 7.66 -18.36 7.10
CA GLU A 130 8.82 -18.39 8.00
C GLU A 130 9.81 -17.27 7.66
N ALA A 131 10.17 -17.14 6.38
CA ALA A 131 11.09 -16.13 5.91
C ALA A 131 10.63 -14.69 6.23
N LEU A 132 9.34 -14.40 6.03
CA LEU A 132 8.82 -13.06 6.26
C LEU A 132 8.55 -12.77 7.75
N LEU A 133 8.22 -13.76 8.57
CA LEU A 133 8.16 -13.60 10.03
C LEU A 133 9.54 -13.29 10.63
N GLU A 134 10.59 -13.97 10.15
CA GLU A 134 11.97 -13.64 10.55
C GLU A 134 12.36 -12.24 10.07
N LEU A 135 12.08 -11.90 8.82
CA LEU A 135 12.37 -10.57 8.27
C LEU A 135 11.64 -9.46 9.02
N LYS A 136 10.36 -9.65 9.34
CA LYS A 136 9.56 -8.72 10.15
C LYS A 136 10.26 -8.39 11.46
N LYS A 137 10.77 -9.40 12.16
CA LYS A 137 11.53 -9.22 13.40
C LYS A 137 12.87 -8.52 13.18
N GLU A 138 13.58 -8.85 12.11
CA GLU A 138 14.87 -8.23 11.76
C GLU A 138 14.72 -6.74 11.41
N MET A 139 13.60 -6.37 10.76
CA MET A 139 13.38 -5.02 10.22
C MET A 139 12.54 -4.11 11.12
N GLN A 140 12.06 -4.57 12.28
CA GLN A 140 11.10 -3.87 13.14
C GLN A 140 11.51 -2.46 13.58
N ASP A 141 12.82 -2.19 13.67
CA ASP A 141 13.33 -0.87 14.03
C ASP A 141 13.28 0.14 12.87
N TRP A 142 13.12 -0.35 11.63
CA TRP A 142 13.21 0.44 10.40
C TRP A 142 11.90 0.57 9.66
N ILE A 143 11.06 -0.47 9.65
CA ILE A 143 9.81 -0.53 8.89
C ILE A 143 8.83 -1.49 9.58
N ASP A 144 7.55 -1.11 9.59
CA ASP A 144 6.48 -1.98 10.06
C ASP A 144 6.05 -2.94 8.93
N ILE A 145 6.07 -4.24 9.21
CA ILE A 145 5.60 -5.27 8.28
C ILE A 145 4.42 -5.98 8.92
N GLN A 146 3.26 -5.91 8.26
CA GLN A 146 2.06 -6.66 8.63
C GLN A 146 1.82 -7.76 7.60
N LEU A 147 1.71 -9.01 8.05
CA LEU A 147 1.60 -10.17 7.18
C LEU A 147 0.16 -10.65 7.07
N VAL A 148 -0.26 -10.98 5.85
CA VAL A 148 -1.58 -11.57 5.55
C VAL A 148 -1.37 -13.02 5.12
N ALA A 149 -2.02 -13.98 5.79
CA ALA A 149 -2.01 -15.38 5.38
C ALA A 149 -2.86 -15.56 4.11
N PHE A 150 -2.22 -15.60 2.95
CA PHE A 150 -2.88 -15.51 1.65
C PHE A 150 -2.94 -16.86 0.93
N PRO A 151 -4.14 -17.46 0.77
CA PRO A 151 -4.31 -18.70 0.03
C PRO A 151 -4.33 -18.46 -1.49
N GLN A 152 -3.16 -18.21 -2.11
CA GLN A 152 -3.01 -17.85 -3.53
C GLN A 152 -3.78 -18.76 -4.48
N ASN A 153 -3.83 -20.06 -4.19
CA ASN A 153 -4.50 -21.06 -5.05
C ASN A 153 -5.96 -21.34 -4.64
N GLY A 154 -6.57 -20.46 -3.84
CA GLY A 154 -7.93 -20.58 -3.30
C GLY A 154 -7.98 -21.26 -1.93
N TYR A 155 -8.89 -20.81 -1.08
CA TYR A 155 -9.05 -21.37 0.28
C TYR A 155 -9.78 -22.71 0.28
N LEU A 156 -10.82 -22.86 -0.53
CA LEU A 156 -11.56 -24.12 -0.69
C LEU A 156 -11.07 -24.93 -1.89
N ARG A 157 -10.46 -24.28 -2.85
CA ARG A 157 -9.96 -24.91 -4.07
C ARG A 157 -8.68 -25.71 -3.84
N TYR A 158 -7.74 -25.19 -3.05
CA TYR A 158 -6.47 -25.88 -2.76
C TYR A 158 -6.61 -26.80 -1.55
N LYS A 159 -6.19 -28.05 -1.72
CA LYS A 159 -6.44 -29.16 -0.78
C LYS A 159 -6.02 -28.86 0.66
N ASN A 160 -4.88 -28.20 0.88
CA ASN A 160 -4.29 -28.02 2.20
C ASN A 160 -4.44 -26.59 2.75
N SER A 161 -5.14 -25.69 2.02
CA SER A 161 -5.24 -24.28 2.41
C SER A 161 -5.83 -24.06 3.79
N ILE A 162 -6.85 -24.84 4.17
CA ILE A 162 -7.48 -24.73 5.51
C ILE A 162 -6.44 -25.01 6.60
N GLN A 163 -5.69 -26.11 6.47
CA GLN A 163 -4.67 -26.48 7.44
C GLN A 163 -3.48 -25.49 7.42
N ASN A 164 -3.08 -25.04 6.24
CA ASN A 164 -1.97 -24.12 6.09
C ASN A 164 -2.31 -22.74 6.65
N LEU A 165 -3.57 -22.26 6.50
CA LEU A 165 -4.03 -21.03 7.12
C LEU A 165 -3.90 -21.11 8.65
N ASP A 166 -4.43 -22.15 9.27
CA ASP A 166 -4.34 -22.33 10.73
C ASP A 166 -2.88 -22.35 11.19
N ARG A 167 -2.01 -23.09 10.52
CA ARG A 167 -0.57 -23.15 10.83
C ARG A 167 0.12 -21.78 10.66
N ALA A 168 -0.22 -21.01 9.63
CA ALA A 168 0.33 -19.67 9.42
C ALA A 168 -0.10 -18.71 10.53
N LEU A 169 -1.38 -18.72 10.91
CA LEU A 169 -1.90 -17.89 11.99
C LEU A 169 -1.32 -18.28 13.36
N GLU A 170 -1.11 -19.58 13.62
CA GLU A 170 -0.43 -20.06 14.84
C GLU A 170 1.03 -19.64 14.91
N LYS A 171 1.71 -19.48 13.75
CA LYS A 171 3.08 -18.94 13.69
C LYS A 171 3.15 -17.42 13.94
N GLY A 172 2.03 -16.71 13.94
CA GLY A 172 1.95 -15.27 14.25
C GLY A 172 1.78 -14.36 13.03
N VAL A 173 1.19 -14.86 11.95
CA VAL A 173 0.73 -14.00 10.84
C VAL A 173 -0.45 -13.15 11.33
N ASP A 174 -0.47 -11.86 10.96
CA ASP A 174 -1.30 -10.84 11.59
C ASP A 174 -2.75 -10.77 11.06
N VAL A 175 -2.97 -11.17 9.80
CA VAL A 175 -4.22 -10.89 9.07
C VAL A 175 -4.68 -12.14 8.34
N VAL A 176 -5.99 -12.37 8.31
CA VAL A 176 -6.61 -13.45 7.54
C VAL A 176 -6.81 -13.00 6.10
N GLY A 177 -6.19 -13.70 5.16
CA GLY A 177 -6.31 -13.45 3.72
C GLY A 177 -7.37 -14.32 3.05
N GLY A 178 -7.70 -14.00 1.80
CA GLY A 178 -8.61 -14.75 0.95
C GLY A 178 -8.53 -14.33 -0.51
N ILE A 179 -9.06 -15.16 -1.42
CA ILE A 179 -9.15 -14.89 -2.86
C ILE A 179 -10.46 -15.49 -3.40
N PRO A 180 -11.64 -14.94 -3.01
CA PRO A 180 -12.92 -15.57 -3.28
C PRO A 180 -13.24 -15.69 -4.78
N HIS A 181 -12.79 -14.77 -5.62
CA HIS A 181 -13.01 -14.82 -7.06
C HIS A 181 -12.18 -15.91 -7.78
N PHE A 182 -11.22 -16.51 -7.11
CA PHE A 182 -10.40 -17.61 -7.63
C PHE A 182 -10.89 -18.99 -7.15
N GLU A 183 -11.91 -19.05 -6.32
CA GLU A 183 -12.59 -20.31 -6.00
C GLU A 183 -13.30 -20.87 -7.25
N ARG A 184 -13.70 -22.13 -7.22
CA ARG A 184 -14.27 -22.82 -8.41
C ARG A 184 -15.60 -22.24 -8.85
N THR A 185 -16.38 -21.69 -7.91
CA THR A 185 -17.72 -21.15 -8.19
C THR A 185 -17.98 -19.91 -7.33
N MET A 186 -18.93 -19.07 -7.74
CA MET A 186 -19.40 -17.93 -6.94
C MET A 186 -19.88 -18.36 -5.55
N SER A 187 -20.52 -19.52 -5.44
CA SER A 187 -20.98 -20.07 -4.17
C SER A 187 -19.83 -20.45 -3.24
N GLU A 188 -18.77 -21.08 -3.77
CA GLU A 188 -17.58 -21.39 -2.99
C GLU A 188 -16.82 -20.10 -2.58
N GLY A 189 -16.76 -19.10 -3.46
CA GLY A 189 -16.22 -17.78 -3.11
C GLY A 189 -16.95 -17.13 -1.94
N ALA A 190 -18.28 -17.13 -1.97
CA ALA A 190 -19.09 -16.63 -0.87
C ALA A 190 -18.92 -17.48 0.41
N GLN A 191 -18.76 -18.80 0.28
CA GLN A 191 -18.50 -19.71 1.40
C GLN A 191 -17.12 -19.44 2.02
N SER A 192 -16.08 -19.26 1.20
CA SER A 192 -14.72 -18.96 1.68
C SER A 192 -14.70 -17.66 2.49
N ILE A 193 -15.39 -16.61 2.03
CA ILE A 193 -15.52 -15.35 2.78
C ILE A 193 -16.12 -15.58 4.17
N ARG A 194 -17.25 -16.32 4.26
CA ARG A 194 -17.90 -16.60 5.55
C ARG A 194 -16.95 -17.29 6.52
N MET A 195 -16.31 -18.36 6.07
CA MET A 195 -15.37 -19.13 6.90
C MET A 195 -14.18 -18.30 7.36
N LEU A 196 -13.58 -17.52 6.46
CA LEU A 196 -12.41 -16.68 6.75
C LEU A 196 -12.74 -15.53 7.70
N CYS A 197 -13.90 -14.87 7.52
CA CYS A 197 -14.38 -13.82 8.42
C CYS A 197 -14.69 -14.40 9.82
N GLU A 198 -15.28 -15.59 9.93
CA GLU A 198 -15.54 -16.28 11.21
C GLU A 198 -14.23 -16.67 11.93
N ILE A 199 -13.19 -17.08 11.17
CA ILE A 199 -11.85 -17.33 11.75
C ILE A 199 -11.25 -16.03 12.30
N ALA A 200 -11.35 -14.95 11.56
CA ALA A 200 -10.83 -13.65 11.98
C ALA A 200 -11.57 -13.10 13.21
N GLU A 201 -12.89 -13.20 13.24
CA GLU A 201 -13.72 -12.81 14.39
C GLU A 201 -13.29 -13.58 15.64
N LYS A 202 -13.26 -14.92 15.56
CA LYS A 202 -12.91 -15.80 16.67
C LYS A 202 -11.49 -15.56 17.21
N ARG A 203 -10.55 -15.20 16.34
CA ARG A 203 -9.14 -14.97 16.71
C ARG A 203 -8.83 -13.49 17.03
N GLY A 204 -9.78 -12.58 16.85
CA GLY A 204 -9.57 -11.14 17.03
C GLY A 204 -8.68 -10.50 15.97
N LEU A 205 -8.55 -11.08 14.76
CA LEU A 205 -7.66 -10.64 13.69
C LEU A 205 -8.36 -9.73 12.67
N LEU A 206 -7.58 -9.04 11.85
CA LEU A 206 -8.03 -8.32 10.68
C LEU A 206 -8.28 -9.30 9.51
N VAL A 207 -9.00 -8.81 8.48
CA VAL A 207 -9.21 -9.52 7.21
C VAL A 207 -8.74 -8.65 6.07
N ASP A 208 -8.04 -9.23 5.09
CA ASP A 208 -7.71 -8.58 3.83
C ASP A 208 -7.77 -9.60 2.68
N MET A 209 -8.72 -9.40 1.77
CA MET A 209 -8.94 -10.34 0.68
C MET A 209 -8.64 -9.72 -0.67
N HIS A 210 -7.90 -10.44 -1.54
CA HIS A 210 -7.95 -10.20 -2.97
C HIS A 210 -9.38 -10.46 -3.42
N CYS A 211 -10.20 -9.41 -3.49
CA CYS A 211 -11.63 -9.53 -3.71
C CYS A 211 -11.98 -8.99 -5.10
N ASP A 212 -12.65 -9.81 -5.88
CA ASP A 212 -13.17 -9.41 -7.21
C ASP A 212 -12.11 -8.77 -8.11
N GLU A 213 -10.88 -9.31 -8.12
CA GLU A 213 -9.82 -8.95 -9.05
C GLU A 213 -10.09 -9.61 -10.42
N SER A 214 -11.09 -9.11 -11.09
CA SER A 214 -11.62 -9.67 -12.33
C SER A 214 -12.28 -8.58 -13.16
N ASP A 215 -12.31 -8.80 -14.48
CA ASP A 215 -13.07 -7.99 -15.44
C ASP A 215 -14.56 -8.36 -15.47
N ASP A 216 -14.96 -9.48 -14.86
CA ASP A 216 -16.33 -9.96 -14.86
C ASP A 216 -17.22 -9.14 -13.92
N PRO A 217 -18.23 -8.39 -14.41
CA PRO A 217 -19.16 -7.62 -13.56
C PRO A 217 -20.02 -8.50 -12.66
N MET A 218 -20.08 -9.81 -12.89
CA MET A 218 -20.80 -10.75 -12.05
C MET A 218 -19.95 -11.28 -10.89
N SER A 219 -18.64 -11.00 -10.84
CA SER A 219 -17.82 -11.20 -9.66
C SER A 219 -18.19 -10.17 -8.60
N ARG A 220 -19.02 -10.56 -7.62
CA ARG A 220 -19.69 -9.70 -6.64
C ARG A 220 -19.47 -10.14 -5.21
N HIS A 221 -18.30 -10.71 -4.95
CA HIS A 221 -17.93 -11.21 -3.60
C HIS A 221 -17.82 -10.07 -2.57
N VAL A 222 -17.55 -8.85 -3.02
CA VAL A 222 -17.57 -7.65 -2.17
C VAL A 222 -18.92 -7.45 -1.45
N GLU A 223 -20.06 -7.83 -2.08
CA GLU A 223 -21.37 -7.79 -1.44
C GLU A 223 -21.41 -8.75 -0.23
N THR A 224 -20.93 -9.98 -0.42
CA THR A 224 -20.83 -10.97 0.66
C THR A 224 -19.86 -10.51 1.74
N LEU A 225 -18.70 -9.94 1.35
CA LEU A 225 -17.68 -9.45 2.27
C LEU A 225 -18.24 -8.34 3.18
N ALA A 226 -18.95 -7.37 2.60
CA ALA A 226 -19.60 -6.29 3.36
C ALA A 226 -20.71 -6.82 4.28
N PHE A 227 -21.50 -7.78 3.83
CA PHE A 227 -22.56 -8.40 4.64
C PHE A 227 -21.96 -9.17 5.82
N GLU A 228 -20.93 -10.02 5.61
CA GLU A 228 -20.28 -10.79 6.67
C GLU A 228 -19.56 -9.89 7.68
N THR A 229 -19.00 -8.78 7.21
CA THR A 229 -18.41 -7.75 8.09
C THR A 229 -19.43 -7.21 9.10
N GLN A 230 -20.65 -6.88 8.64
CA GLN A 230 -21.72 -6.43 9.52
C GLN A 230 -22.23 -7.56 10.41
N ARG A 231 -22.47 -8.75 9.85
CA ARG A 231 -22.99 -9.90 10.59
C ARG A 231 -22.13 -10.28 11.79
N LEU A 232 -20.80 -10.18 11.62
CA LEU A 232 -19.82 -10.57 12.64
C LEU A 232 -19.31 -9.39 13.49
N GLY A 233 -19.79 -8.17 13.26
CA GLY A 233 -19.34 -6.99 14.00
C GLY A 233 -17.87 -6.62 13.73
N LEU A 234 -17.35 -6.92 12.54
CA LEU A 234 -15.97 -6.64 12.13
C LEU A 234 -15.79 -5.27 11.50
N LEU A 235 -16.63 -4.28 11.87
CA LEU A 235 -16.62 -2.93 11.29
C LEU A 235 -15.22 -2.30 11.38
N GLY A 236 -14.72 -1.80 10.25
CA GLY A 236 -13.40 -1.18 10.14
C GLY A 236 -12.21 -2.17 10.15
N ARG A 237 -12.46 -3.48 10.30
CA ARG A 237 -11.44 -4.55 10.41
C ARG A 237 -11.30 -5.40 9.15
N VAL A 238 -12.12 -5.18 8.14
CA VAL A 238 -12.16 -5.95 6.90
C VAL A 238 -11.79 -5.09 5.72
N THR A 239 -10.88 -5.58 4.90
CA THR A 239 -10.40 -4.94 3.67
C THR A 239 -10.76 -5.78 2.45
N GLY A 240 -11.32 -5.12 1.43
CA GLY A 240 -11.42 -5.66 0.08
C GLY A 240 -10.35 -5.03 -0.79
N SER A 241 -9.36 -5.81 -1.18
CA SER A 241 -8.28 -5.38 -2.07
C SER A 241 -8.65 -5.62 -3.53
N HIS A 242 -8.20 -4.75 -4.44
CA HIS A 242 -8.47 -4.66 -5.87
C HIS A 242 -9.89 -4.21 -6.22
N LEU A 243 -10.91 -5.00 -6.00
CA LEU A 243 -12.32 -4.73 -6.35
C LEU A 243 -12.49 -4.28 -7.82
N THR A 244 -11.69 -4.81 -8.73
CA THR A 244 -11.65 -4.34 -10.13
C THR A 244 -12.95 -4.60 -10.87
N SER A 245 -13.68 -5.68 -10.54
CA SER A 245 -14.98 -5.96 -11.14
C SER A 245 -15.98 -4.82 -11.00
N MET A 246 -15.86 -3.99 -9.95
CA MET A 246 -16.71 -2.81 -9.74
C MET A 246 -16.64 -1.81 -10.91
N HIS A 247 -15.52 -1.76 -11.63
CA HIS A 247 -15.39 -0.93 -12.83
C HIS A 247 -16.44 -1.27 -13.89
N SER A 248 -16.79 -2.54 -14.01
CA SER A 248 -17.71 -3.08 -15.03
C SER A 248 -19.12 -3.33 -14.52
N MET A 249 -19.37 -3.21 -13.20
CA MET A 249 -20.68 -3.41 -12.61
C MET A 249 -21.67 -2.36 -13.08
N ASP A 250 -22.94 -2.75 -13.20
CA ASP A 250 -24.06 -1.85 -13.50
C ASP A 250 -24.22 -0.77 -12.43
N ASN A 251 -24.52 0.46 -12.85
CA ASN A 251 -24.60 1.62 -11.95
C ASN A 251 -25.76 1.48 -10.93
N TYR A 252 -26.87 0.86 -11.30
CA TYR A 252 -27.97 0.62 -10.37
C TYR A 252 -27.56 -0.36 -9.26
N TYR A 253 -26.87 -1.44 -9.63
CA TYR A 253 -26.34 -2.38 -8.64
C TYR A 253 -25.33 -1.70 -7.70
N VAL A 254 -24.42 -0.91 -8.25
CA VAL A 254 -23.42 -0.17 -7.46
C VAL A 254 -24.10 0.81 -6.50
N SER A 255 -25.19 1.46 -6.89
CA SER A 255 -25.93 2.37 -5.99
C SER A 255 -26.52 1.66 -4.75
N LYS A 256 -26.82 0.36 -4.85
CA LYS A 256 -27.22 -0.50 -3.73
C LYS A 256 -25.99 -0.96 -2.91
N LEU A 257 -24.88 -1.27 -3.58
CA LEU A 257 -23.69 -1.81 -2.96
C LEU A 257 -22.96 -0.77 -2.08
N MET A 258 -22.89 0.49 -2.52
CA MET A 258 -22.18 1.55 -1.80
C MET A 258 -22.67 1.77 -0.36
N PRO A 259 -23.98 1.88 -0.08
CA PRO A 259 -24.49 1.94 1.30
C PRO A 259 -24.09 0.72 2.13
N LEU A 260 -24.16 -0.48 1.56
CA LEU A 260 -23.78 -1.71 2.27
C LEU A 260 -22.31 -1.70 2.69
N MET A 261 -21.41 -1.29 1.78
CA MET A 261 -19.97 -1.18 2.06
C MET A 261 -19.67 -0.09 3.10
N ARG A 262 -20.34 1.07 2.98
CA ARG A 262 -20.18 2.17 3.95
C ARG A 262 -20.65 1.76 5.34
N ASP A 263 -21.82 1.14 5.45
CA ASP A 263 -22.42 0.75 6.72
C ASP A 263 -21.65 -0.41 7.39
N ALA A 264 -20.87 -1.16 6.59
CA ALA A 264 -19.88 -2.13 7.06
C ALA A 264 -18.55 -1.50 7.52
N ASP A 265 -18.32 -0.19 7.33
CA ASP A 265 -17.00 0.46 7.41
C ASP A 265 -15.92 -0.38 6.70
N LEU A 266 -16.28 -0.91 5.51
CA LEU A 266 -15.38 -1.73 4.73
C LEU A 266 -14.21 -0.89 4.23
N GLN A 267 -12.99 -1.34 4.45
CA GLN A 267 -11.81 -0.71 3.92
C GLN A 267 -11.54 -1.20 2.50
N VAL A 268 -11.06 -0.34 1.61
CA VAL A 268 -10.74 -0.70 0.23
C VAL A 268 -9.28 -0.37 -0.05
N VAL A 269 -8.57 -1.30 -0.71
CA VAL A 269 -7.24 -1.04 -1.25
C VAL A 269 -7.28 -1.22 -2.77
N ALA A 270 -7.02 -0.14 -3.49
CA ALA A 270 -6.83 -0.19 -4.93
C ALA A 270 -5.33 -0.24 -5.27
N ASN A 271 -4.98 -0.98 -6.32
CA ASN A 271 -3.59 -1.21 -6.73
C ASN A 271 -3.39 -0.66 -8.16
N PRO A 272 -3.29 0.67 -8.35
CA PRO A 272 -3.38 1.29 -9.68
C PRO A 272 -2.42 0.74 -10.71
N LEU A 273 -1.15 0.51 -10.34
CA LEU A 273 -0.11 0.04 -11.27
C LEU A 273 -0.41 -1.36 -11.79
N ILE A 274 -0.77 -2.28 -10.90
CA ILE A 274 -1.03 -3.67 -11.27
C ILE A 274 -2.40 -3.84 -11.93
N ASN A 275 -3.44 -3.17 -11.41
CA ASN A 275 -4.79 -3.34 -11.91
C ASN A 275 -4.91 -2.93 -13.39
N ILE A 276 -4.31 -1.80 -13.80
CA ILE A 276 -4.35 -1.38 -15.21
C ILE A 276 -3.45 -2.24 -16.11
N THR A 277 -2.50 -2.97 -15.53
CA THR A 277 -1.63 -3.88 -16.25
C THR A 277 -2.31 -5.22 -16.52
N LEU A 278 -3.01 -5.76 -15.52
CA LEU A 278 -3.63 -7.09 -15.58
C LEU A 278 -5.05 -7.08 -16.16
N GLN A 279 -5.83 -6.02 -15.90
CA GLN A 279 -7.23 -5.95 -16.32
C GLN A 279 -7.38 -5.53 -17.79
N GLY A 280 -8.53 -5.80 -18.41
CA GLY A 280 -8.82 -5.47 -19.80
C GLY A 280 -8.05 -6.28 -20.83
N ARG A 281 -7.43 -7.41 -20.45
CA ARG A 281 -6.64 -8.25 -21.37
C ARG A 281 -7.50 -8.91 -22.44
N HIS A 282 -8.76 -9.20 -22.13
CA HIS A 282 -9.74 -9.76 -23.07
C HIS A 282 -10.51 -8.71 -23.87
N ASP A 283 -10.34 -7.40 -23.52
CA ASP A 283 -10.99 -6.33 -24.26
C ASP A 283 -10.31 -6.09 -25.61
N GLN A 284 -11.13 -5.79 -26.61
CA GLN A 284 -10.68 -5.14 -27.85
C GLN A 284 -10.64 -3.61 -27.61
N TYR A 285 -11.18 -2.80 -28.48
CA TYR A 285 -11.29 -1.36 -28.28
C TYR A 285 -12.77 -0.95 -28.21
N PRO A 286 -13.15 -0.04 -27.29
CA PRO A 286 -12.31 0.60 -26.26
C PRO A 286 -11.94 -0.34 -25.13
N LYS A 287 -10.68 -0.23 -24.61
CA LYS A 287 -10.23 -0.95 -23.43
C LYS A 287 -10.71 -0.26 -22.14
N ARG A 288 -11.15 -1.07 -21.15
CA ARG A 288 -11.49 -0.56 -19.83
C ARG A 288 -10.24 -0.09 -19.06
N ARG A 289 -10.42 0.76 -18.06
CA ARG A 289 -9.30 1.25 -17.23
C ARG A 289 -8.83 0.22 -16.19
N GLY A 290 -9.66 -0.76 -15.86
CA GLY A 290 -9.28 -1.89 -15.01
C GLY A 290 -9.12 -1.60 -13.51
N MET A 291 -9.46 -0.41 -13.01
CA MET A 291 -9.36 -0.04 -11.60
C MET A 291 -10.75 0.15 -10.98
N THR A 292 -10.90 -0.18 -9.69
CA THR A 292 -12.14 0.04 -8.95
C THR A 292 -12.60 1.51 -8.96
N ARG A 293 -13.83 1.78 -8.52
CA ARG A 293 -14.49 3.11 -8.55
C ARG A 293 -14.02 4.05 -7.43
N VAL A 294 -12.71 4.33 -7.37
CA VAL A 294 -12.07 5.13 -6.30
C VAL A 294 -12.81 6.44 -6.01
N LYS A 295 -13.14 7.21 -7.06
CA LYS A 295 -13.85 8.49 -6.92
C LYS A 295 -15.21 8.35 -6.25
N GLU A 296 -15.99 7.35 -6.65
CA GLU A 296 -17.33 7.11 -6.11
C GLU A 296 -17.26 6.55 -4.69
N LEU A 297 -16.31 5.66 -4.39
CA LEU A 297 -16.06 5.12 -3.05
C LEU A 297 -15.76 6.25 -2.06
N LEU A 298 -14.79 7.12 -2.38
CA LEU A 298 -14.43 8.27 -1.53
C LEU A 298 -15.59 9.24 -1.33
N ARG A 299 -16.39 9.51 -2.38
CA ARG A 299 -17.60 10.38 -2.28
C ARG A 299 -18.68 9.76 -1.40
N ASN A 300 -18.71 8.45 -1.24
CA ASN A 300 -19.61 7.73 -0.34
C ASN A 300 -19.01 7.50 1.05
N ASN A 301 -17.92 8.18 1.41
CA ASN A 301 -17.22 8.07 2.69
C ASN A 301 -16.70 6.64 2.98
N ILE A 302 -16.36 5.89 1.94
CA ILE A 302 -15.66 4.60 2.06
C ILE A 302 -14.18 4.88 1.98
N ASN A 303 -13.40 4.40 2.94
CA ASN A 303 -11.97 4.59 2.97
C ASN A 303 -11.30 3.83 1.82
N VAL A 304 -10.49 4.54 1.03
CA VAL A 304 -9.70 3.96 -0.05
C VAL A 304 -8.23 4.27 0.19
N ALA A 305 -7.43 3.24 0.34
CA ALA A 305 -5.98 3.31 0.33
C ALA A 305 -5.41 2.72 -0.96
N PHE A 306 -4.13 2.92 -1.19
CA PHE A 306 -3.42 2.35 -2.33
C PHE A 306 -2.34 1.37 -1.87
N GLY A 307 -2.12 0.33 -2.69
CA GLY A 307 -0.98 -0.57 -2.63
C GLY A 307 -0.15 -0.51 -3.91
N HIS A 308 1.14 -0.84 -3.78
CA HIS A 308 2.02 -1.03 -4.94
C HIS A 308 1.81 -2.41 -5.55
N ASP A 309 1.43 -3.38 -4.71
CA ASP A 309 1.17 -4.78 -5.03
C ASP A 309 2.43 -5.55 -5.42
N CYS A 310 3.00 -5.24 -6.56
CA CYS A 310 4.07 -6.00 -7.21
C CYS A 310 5.25 -5.10 -7.62
N VAL A 311 6.48 -5.64 -7.53
CA VAL A 311 7.70 -5.02 -8.05
C VAL A 311 8.62 -6.09 -8.62
N MET A 312 8.82 -6.05 -9.95
CA MET A 312 9.73 -6.96 -10.66
C MET A 312 9.49 -8.44 -10.30
N ASP A 313 8.26 -8.87 -10.46
CA ASP A 313 7.79 -10.22 -10.14
C ASP A 313 7.01 -10.84 -11.33
N PRO A 314 6.36 -12.03 -11.19
CA PRO A 314 5.65 -12.67 -12.28
C PRO A 314 4.46 -11.86 -12.84
N TRP A 315 3.92 -10.90 -12.12
CA TRP A 315 2.74 -10.12 -12.53
C TRP A 315 3.07 -8.71 -13.01
N TYR A 316 4.18 -8.12 -12.51
CA TYR A 316 4.55 -6.74 -12.83
C TYR A 316 6.07 -6.57 -12.96
N SER A 317 6.51 -6.22 -14.16
CA SER A 317 7.94 -6.17 -14.53
C SER A 317 8.65 -4.88 -14.13
N LEU A 318 7.95 -3.89 -13.60
CA LEU A 318 8.44 -2.54 -13.34
C LEU A 318 8.44 -2.21 -11.83
N GLY A 319 8.67 -0.94 -11.53
CA GLY A 319 8.56 -0.40 -10.19
C GLY A 319 9.88 -0.39 -9.41
N LYS A 320 9.90 0.47 -8.39
CA LYS A 320 10.99 0.63 -7.41
C LYS A 320 10.46 0.82 -5.99
N HIS A 321 9.21 0.42 -5.77
CA HIS A 321 8.45 0.61 -4.53
C HIS A 321 8.34 2.08 -4.11
N ASP A 322 7.86 2.92 -5.02
CA ASP A 322 7.62 4.34 -4.78
C ASP A 322 6.12 4.65 -4.70
N MET A 323 5.60 4.91 -3.50
CA MET A 323 4.18 5.17 -3.29
C MET A 323 3.69 6.48 -3.97
N LEU A 324 4.58 7.44 -4.26
CA LEU A 324 4.20 8.61 -5.07
C LEU A 324 3.91 8.23 -6.52
N GLU A 325 4.62 7.24 -7.07
CA GLU A 325 4.33 6.68 -8.40
C GLU A 325 2.95 5.99 -8.42
N VAL A 326 2.62 5.27 -7.36
CA VAL A 326 1.29 4.66 -7.18
C VAL A 326 0.18 5.72 -7.12
N ALA A 327 0.38 6.78 -6.32
CA ALA A 327 -0.56 7.91 -6.22
C ALA A 327 -0.71 8.65 -7.56
N HIS A 328 0.39 8.87 -8.28
CA HIS A 328 0.40 9.48 -9.62
C HIS A 328 -0.42 8.65 -10.61
N MET A 329 -0.23 7.34 -10.64
CA MET A 329 -1.03 6.47 -11.51
C MET A 329 -2.50 6.44 -11.09
N GLY A 330 -2.79 6.34 -9.78
CA GLY A 330 -4.15 6.38 -9.24
C GLY A 330 -4.90 7.66 -9.63
N LEU A 331 -4.21 8.81 -9.60
CA LEU A 331 -4.72 10.10 -10.05
C LEU A 331 -5.19 10.05 -11.52
N HIS A 332 -4.35 9.50 -12.40
CA HIS A 332 -4.64 9.45 -13.84
C HIS A 332 -5.76 8.45 -14.15
N VAL A 333 -5.66 7.24 -13.65
CA VAL A 333 -6.62 6.17 -13.93
C VAL A 333 -8.00 6.51 -13.31
N GLY A 334 -8.00 7.05 -12.09
CA GLY A 334 -9.22 7.46 -11.38
C GLY A 334 -9.79 8.80 -11.86
N GLN A 335 -9.09 9.54 -12.74
CA GLN A 335 -9.45 10.91 -13.14
C GLN A 335 -9.65 11.83 -11.92
N MET A 336 -8.75 11.74 -10.95
CA MET A 336 -8.76 12.47 -9.69
C MET A 336 -7.94 13.77 -9.82
N THR A 337 -8.34 14.67 -10.74
CA THR A 337 -7.54 15.84 -11.15
C THR A 337 -7.99 17.16 -10.53
N GLY A 338 -9.05 17.18 -9.74
CA GLY A 338 -9.41 18.34 -8.91
C GLY A 338 -8.44 18.52 -7.73
N ILE A 339 -8.24 19.75 -7.25
CA ILE A 339 -7.29 20.04 -6.15
C ILE A 339 -7.59 19.16 -4.90
N HIS A 340 -8.85 19.06 -4.51
CA HIS A 340 -9.26 18.19 -3.40
C HIS A 340 -8.96 16.72 -3.71
N GLU A 341 -9.29 16.27 -4.90
CA GLU A 341 -9.08 14.89 -5.35
C GLU A 341 -7.58 14.53 -5.41
N MET A 342 -6.72 15.45 -5.88
CA MET A 342 -5.26 15.23 -5.87
C MET A 342 -4.70 15.05 -4.44
N ASN A 343 -5.19 15.84 -3.48
CA ASN A 343 -4.82 15.67 -2.07
C ASN A 343 -5.32 14.34 -1.50
N GLN A 344 -6.50 13.85 -1.93
CA GLN A 344 -6.98 12.51 -1.56
C GLN A 344 -6.07 11.39 -2.06
N MET A 345 -5.42 11.55 -3.22
CA MET A 345 -4.45 10.56 -3.70
C MET A 345 -3.20 10.48 -2.82
N PHE A 346 -2.77 11.61 -2.25
CA PHE A 346 -1.70 11.60 -1.24
C PHE A 346 -2.16 10.95 0.08
N GLN A 347 -3.40 11.20 0.50
CA GLN A 347 -3.98 10.53 1.66
C GLN A 347 -4.09 9.02 1.45
N ALA A 348 -4.37 8.55 0.23
CA ALA A 348 -4.47 7.13 -0.09
C ALA A 348 -3.16 6.34 0.14
N ILE A 349 -2.02 7.02 0.08
CA ILE A 349 -0.68 6.44 0.36
C ILE A 349 -0.12 6.83 1.74
N THR A 350 -0.92 7.47 2.59
CA THR A 350 -0.54 7.92 3.93
C THR A 350 -1.65 7.58 4.94
N THR A 351 -2.47 8.54 5.33
CA THR A 351 -3.47 8.40 6.40
C THR A 351 -4.52 7.33 6.14
N ASN A 352 -4.96 7.16 4.89
CA ASN A 352 -5.94 6.12 4.56
C ASN A 352 -5.32 4.72 4.68
N GLY A 353 -4.06 4.56 4.25
CA GLY A 353 -3.31 3.32 4.43
C GLY A 353 -3.08 2.99 5.90
N ALA A 354 -2.74 4.00 6.71
CA ALA A 354 -2.60 3.83 8.15
C ALA A 354 -3.90 3.35 8.81
N LYS A 355 -5.06 3.88 8.37
CA LYS A 355 -6.38 3.40 8.82
C LYS A 355 -6.61 1.94 8.44
N VAL A 356 -6.30 1.53 7.20
CA VAL A 356 -6.41 0.14 6.73
C VAL A 356 -5.58 -0.80 7.57
N MET A 357 -4.33 -0.43 7.86
CA MET A 357 -3.41 -1.27 8.63
C MET A 357 -3.61 -1.16 10.15
N GLN A 358 -4.49 -0.24 10.61
CA GLN A 358 -4.70 0.09 12.02
C GLN A 358 -3.38 0.45 12.73
N LEU A 359 -2.60 1.36 12.11
CA LEU A 359 -1.34 1.83 12.70
C LEU A 359 -1.61 2.80 13.84
N ASP A 360 -1.13 2.46 15.04
CA ASP A 360 -1.24 3.32 16.21
C ASP A 360 -0.34 4.56 16.08
N ASN A 361 -0.81 5.67 16.65
CA ASN A 361 -0.06 6.93 16.75
C ASN A 361 0.51 7.47 15.43
N TYR A 362 -0.06 7.07 14.28
CA TYR A 362 0.35 7.56 12.98
C TYR A 362 -0.20 8.97 12.72
N GLY A 363 0.63 9.88 12.23
CA GLY A 363 0.17 11.22 11.85
C GLY A 363 1.19 12.34 12.05
N LEU A 364 0.69 13.58 12.02
CA LEU A 364 1.42 14.83 12.24
C LEU A 364 0.76 15.65 13.35
N GLU A 365 0.59 15.03 14.50
CA GLU A 365 0.02 15.66 15.68
C GLU A 365 0.92 15.44 16.90
N VAL A 366 0.81 16.27 17.91
CA VAL A 366 1.51 16.05 19.17
C VAL A 366 1.07 14.71 19.77
N GLY A 367 2.03 13.87 20.11
CA GLY A 367 1.84 12.50 20.58
C GLY A 367 1.99 11.42 19.49
N SER A 368 1.97 11.79 18.20
CA SER A 368 2.25 10.85 17.11
C SER A 368 3.69 10.33 17.16
N ASP A 369 3.91 9.13 16.64
CA ASP A 369 5.24 8.60 16.41
C ASP A 369 5.97 9.43 15.34
N ALA A 370 7.23 9.79 15.59
CA ALA A 370 8.02 10.60 14.68
C ALA A 370 8.51 9.79 13.48
N ASN A 371 7.57 9.30 12.66
CA ASN A 371 7.79 8.59 11.39
C ASN A 371 7.44 9.52 10.24
N LEU A 372 8.43 10.26 9.74
CA LEU A 372 8.22 11.41 8.86
C LEU A 372 9.07 11.33 7.60
N VAL A 373 8.61 12.03 6.57
CA VAL A 373 9.36 12.21 5.31
C VAL A 373 9.45 13.69 4.98
N VAL A 374 10.66 14.17 4.70
CA VAL A 374 10.91 15.49 4.13
C VAL A 374 11.05 15.32 2.61
N HIS A 375 10.15 15.94 1.86
CA HIS A 375 10.08 15.84 0.40
C HIS A 375 10.75 17.04 -0.25
N GLN A 376 11.39 16.83 -1.39
CA GLN A 376 11.76 17.91 -2.32
C GLN A 376 10.52 18.38 -3.11
N ALA A 377 9.56 18.95 -2.40
CA ALA A 377 8.29 19.44 -2.92
C ALA A 377 7.68 20.42 -1.93
N LYS A 378 6.88 21.42 -2.38
CA LYS A 378 6.26 22.41 -1.50
C LYS A 378 4.97 21.92 -0.82
N ASN A 379 4.28 20.97 -1.43
CA ASN A 379 2.97 20.47 -1.00
C ASN A 379 2.72 19.05 -1.52
N PRO A 380 1.65 18.35 -1.08
CA PRO A 380 1.32 17.00 -1.54
C PRO A 380 1.15 16.84 -3.04
N ILE A 381 0.57 17.83 -3.72
CA ILE A 381 0.33 17.81 -5.18
C ILE A 381 1.67 17.86 -5.92
N ASP A 382 2.58 18.73 -5.51
CA ASP A 382 3.94 18.80 -6.06
C ASP A 382 4.74 17.52 -5.78
N ALA A 383 4.56 16.91 -4.61
CA ALA A 383 5.20 15.63 -4.30
C ALA A 383 4.78 14.54 -5.30
N ILE A 384 3.47 14.40 -5.60
CA ILE A 384 2.98 13.46 -6.61
C ILE A 384 3.45 13.84 -8.01
N ARG A 385 3.34 15.13 -8.39
CA ARG A 385 3.68 15.63 -9.73
C ARG A 385 5.15 15.43 -10.09
N LEU A 386 6.04 15.69 -9.14
CA LEU A 386 7.48 15.68 -9.38
C LEU A 386 8.13 14.33 -9.08
N SER A 387 7.57 13.57 -8.13
CA SER A 387 8.16 12.31 -7.61
C SER A 387 9.65 12.46 -7.28
N ASN A 388 10.04 13.64 -6.78
CA ASN A 388 11.42 13.99 -6.45
C ASN A 388 11.94 13.24 -5.23
N ALA A 389 13.19 13.52 -4.85
CA ALA A 389 13.88 12.88 -3.75
C ALA A 389 13.12 13.01 -2.40
N ARG A 390 13.19 11.98 -1.58
CA ARG A 390 12.87 12.04 -0.14
C ARG A 390 14.14 12.48 0.55
N LEU A 391 14.24 13.79 0.81
CA LEU A 391 15.47 14.39 1.32
C LEU A 391 15.89 13.76 2.64
N PHE A 392 14.91 13.50 3.51
CA PHE A 392 15.11 12.76 4.75
C PHE A 392 13.95 11.81 5.00
N VAL A 393 14.26 10.61 5.44
CA VAL A 393 13.29 9.67 6.00
C VAL A 393 13.62 9.49 7.47
N ILE A 394 12.62 9.72 8.31
CA ILE A 394 12.77 9.74 9.76
C ILE A 394 11.91 8.64 10.35
N ARG A 395 12.52 7.77 11.15
CA ARG A 395 11.84 6.69 11.89
C ARG A 395 12.09 6.86 13.38
N ASN A 396 11.03 6.94 14.17
CA ASN A 396 11.15 7.11 15.63
C ASN A 396 12.07 8.30 16.02
N GLY A 397 12.00 9.41 15.25
CA GLY A 397 12.79 10.59 15.46
C GLY A 397 14.27 10.50 15.01
N GLN A 398 14.68 9.40 14.42
CA GLN A 398 16.04 9.22 13.87
C GLN A 398 16.02 9.30 12.34
N ILE A 399 16.99 10.00 11.76
CA ILE A 399 17.18 10.03 10.32
C ILE A 399 17.76 8.67 9.89
N ILE A 400 16.97 7.88 9.14
CA ILE A 400 17.35 6.53 8.70
C ILE A 400 17.69 6.47 7.20
N ALA A 401 17.28 7.47 6.41
CA ALA A 401 17.71 7.62 5.02
C ALA A 401 17.81 9.09 4.65
N LYS A 402 18.73 9.38 3.73
CA LYS A 402 18.98 10.72 3.20
C LYS A 402 19.27 10.63 1.71
N ALA A 403 18.69 11.53 0.92
CA ALA A 403 19.01 11.70 -0.49
C ALA A 403 19.47 13.12 -0.79
N ASN A 404 20.28 13.27 -1.83
CA ASN A 404 20.58 14.59 -2.38
C ASN A 404 19.39 15.12 -3.17
N PRO A 405 19.14 16.44 -3.20
CA PRO A 405 18.13 17.03 -4.07
C PRO A 405 18.40 16.69 -5.55
N ASN A 406 17.34 16.36 -6.28
CA ASN A 406 17.39 16.27 -7.73
C ASN A 406 17.51 17.68 -8.30
N GLN A 407 18.55 17.96 -9.06
CA GLN A 407 18.79 19.26 -9.70
C GLN A 407 19.15 19.06 -11.17
N SER A 408 18.65 19.98 -12.02
CA SER A 408 19.02 20.06 -13.42
C SER A 408 19.53 21.47 -13.71
N GLU A 409 20.63 21.55 -14.44
CA GLU A 409 21.26 22.81 -14.83
C GLU A 409 21.26 22.93 -16.36
N LEU A 410 20.89 24.13 -16.85
CA LEU A 410 20.96 24.42 -18.27
C LEU A 410 22.36 24.94 -18.63
N LEU A 411 23.01 24.28 -19.58
CA LEU A 411 24.40 24.58 -19.96
C LEU A 411 24.49 25.52 -21.20
N PHE A 412 23.39 25.86 -21.83
CA PHE A 412 23.36 26.66 -23.04
C PHE A 412 23.18 28.17 -22.78
N ASP A 413 22.73 28.60 -21.62
CA ASP A 413 22.50 30.00 -21.25
C ASP A 413 23.49 30.45 -20.16
N THR A 414 24.68 30.86 -20.58
CA THR A 414 25.76 31.26 -19.66
C THR A 414 25.62 32.70 -19.13
N LYS A 415 24.56 33.43 -19.48
CA LYS A 415 24.39 34.86 -19.13
C LYS A 415 23.42 35.06 -17.94
N LYS A 416 22.80 34.02 -17.42
CA LYS A 416 21.87 34.07 -16.28
C LYS A 416 22.60 33.75 -14.98
N GLU A 417 22.15 34.37 -13.89
CA GLU A 417 22.71 34.20 -12.55
C GLU A 417 22.56 32.76 -11.99
N THR A 418 21.53 32.03 -12.44
CA THR A 418 21.36 30.61 -12.12
C THR A 418 20.87 29.83 -13.33
N ASN A 419 21.52 28.73 -13.63
CA ASN A 419 21.13 27.79 -14.67
C ASN A 419 20.32 26.61 -14.07
N VAL A 420 20.15 26.57 -12.75
CA VAL A 420 19.40 25.52 -12.05
C VAL A 420 17.92 25.71 -12.31
N ILE A 421 17.25 24.64 -12.74
CA ILE A 421 15.81 24.67 -13.01
C ILE A 421 15.02 24.56 -11.70
N ASP A 422 14.19 25.58 -11.45
CA ASP A 422 13.13 25.51 -10.45
C ASP A 422 11.89 24.85 -11.07
N TRP A 423 11.54 23.66 -10.59
CA TRP A 423 10.36 22.90 -11.02
C TRP A 423 9.09 23.26 -10.24
N THR A 424 9.19 24.15 -9.25
CA THR A 424 8.06 24.57 -8.42
C THR A 424 7.44 25.87 -8.96
N LEU A 425 6.14 26.09 -8.69
CA LEU A 425 5.41 27.31 -9.04
C LEU A 425 5.32 28.25 -7.84
#